data_048be256a0f031adc75b8ced1fe96af3
#
_entry.id   048be256a0f031adc75b8ced1fe96af3
#
_cell.length_a   1.000
_cell.length_b   1.000
_cell.length_c   1.000
_cell.angle_alpha   90.00
_cell.angle_beta   90.00
_cell.angle_gamma   90.00
#
_symmetry.space_group_name_H-M   'P 1'
#
loop_
_entity.id
_entity.type
_entity.pdbx_description
1 polymer ?
#
loop_
_entity_poly.entity_id
_entity_poly.type
_entity_poly.pdbx_seq_one_letter_code
_entity_poly.pdbx_strand_id
1 'polypeptide(L)'
;MCKNLNIGIVLFLIIGLVMSGCIRKLNLYQGDKDEDENKDNGKRRDVICETEFIYPFGNETADKEIEITIHLKADRQVGYLYTEIPTLKYNKDWLFLMTQDDCMHSAFSYTWAAIHGKPLSYIYYCDLAHLQNGDLPPDYYSLGKTLATTNGTGQEVRFSFGTTVAADDDLMNTQTWVQNGYTRDYFRFYKKTMLVWGNLQEMMDYGVSIAFHDLNLPDEDKTEDKLLAQFPVAQSMIREKLNNRTCKMLAEPNGDKNYIKAALRYDKIRTLCAQSGATKLYPFQENGDIEQVVIERAFYDPPEGSGLTNPDMIKAAILKEMENPKEERAAISIGAHNTDTGWVNFLEWLNDTYGRDGDDSMWFTNQEEYYEYYYYRLHSKPEIKQV
;
A
#
# COMPACT_ATOMS: atom_id res chain seq x y z
N MET A 1 12.42 -30.91 38.60
CA MET A 1 12.39 -29.50 38.16
C MET A 1 11.70 -29.45 36.82
N CYS A 2 10.38 -29.25 36.77
CA CYS A 2 9.62 -29.12 35.57
C CYS A 2 9.67 -27.66 35.12
N LYS A 3 10.29 -27.39 33.97
CA LYS A 3 10.19 -26.08 33.30
C LYS A 3 8.77 -25.97 32.73
N ASN A 4 8.00 -25.03 33.22
CA ASN A 4 6.74 -24.63 32.61
C ASN A 4 7.04 -24.02 31.25
N LEU A 5 6.68 -24.74 30.19
CA LEU A 5 6.66 -24.19 28.85
C LEU A 5 5.35 -23.44 28.70
N ASN A 6 5.38 -22.12 28.81
CA ASN A 6 4.25 -21.27 28.46
C ASN A 6 4.09 -21.33 26.94
N ILE A 7 3.15 -22.10 26.46
CA ILE A 7 2.74 -22.06 25.06
C ILE A 7 1.69 -20.95 24.94
N GLY A 8 2.17 -19.74 24.73
CA GLY A 8 1.31 -18.65 24.25
C GLY A 8 0.99 -18.93 22.79
N ILE A 9 -0.19 -19.46 22.52
CA ILE A 9 -0.70 -19.52 21.13
C ILE A 9 -1.28 -18.16 20.84
N VAL A 10 -0.54 -17.37 20.10
CA VAL A 10 -0.98 -16.04 19.69
C VAL A 10 -1.85 -16.19 18.46
N LEU A 11 -3.09 -15.75 18.58
CA LEU A 11 -4.10 -15.83 17.51
C LEU A 11 -3.86 -14.73 16.46
N PHE A 12 -2.86 -14.92 15.58
CA PHE A 12 -2.51 -13.92 14.58
C PHE A 12 -3.37 -13.94 13.30
N LEU A 13 -4.35 -14.84 13.21
CA LEU A 13 -4.54 -15.47 11.93
C LEU A 13 -5.66 -14.95 11.05
N ILE A 14 -6.63 -14.20 11.53
CA ILE A 14 -7.87 -14.09 10.71
C ILE A 14 -8.38 -12.66 10.53
N ILE A 15 -8.06 -11.75 11.38
CA ILE A 15 -8.50 -10.35 11.20
C ILE A 15 -7.86 -9.74 9.95
N GLY A 16 -6.66 -10.17 9.58
CA GLY A 16 -5.99 -9.72 8.36
C GLY A 16 -6.66 -10.16 7.05
N LEU A 17 -7.45 -11.23 7.06
CA LEU A 17 -8.12 -11.75 5.85
C LEU A 17 -9.48 -11.09 5.57
N VAL A 18 -10.11 -10.53 6.58
CA VAL A 18 -11.43 -9.89 6.45
C VAL A 18 -11.30 -8.41 6.16
N MET A 19 -10.13 -7.83 6.41
CA MET A 19 -9.91 -6.39 6.46
C MET A 19 -9.33 -5.78 5.18
N SER A 20 -8.84 -6.57 4.25
CA SER A 20 -8.58 -6.07 2.90
C SER A 20 -9.83 -6.33 2.06
N GLY A 21 -10.47 -5.28 1.56
CA GLY A 21 -11.69 -5.32 0.77
C GLY A 21 -11.62 -6.09 -0.54
N CYS A 22 -10.69 -7.03 -0.66
CA CYS A 22 -10.65 -8.06 -1.68
C CYS A 22 -10.70 -9.42 -1.00
N ILE A 23 -11.89 -9.99 -0.83
CA ILE A 23 -12.02 -11.41 -0.53
C ILE A 23 -11.57 -12.16 -1.78
N ARG A 24 -10.28 -12.43 -1.90
CA ARG A 24 -9.83 -13.52 -2.79
C ARG A 24 -10.37 -14.80 -2.18
N LYS A 25 -11.29 -15.48 -2.86
CA LYS A 25 -11.52 -16.90 -2.59
C LYS A 25 -10.18 -17.60 -2.73
N LEU A 26 -9.55 -17.92 -1.61
CA LEU A 26 -8.42 -18.85 -1.61
C LEU A 26 -8.96 -20.21 -2.06
N ASN A 27 -8.81 -20.50 -3.34
CA ASN A 27 -8.80 -21.88 -3.79
C ASN A 27 -7.46 -22.46 -3.31
N LEU A 28 -7.51 -23.21 -2.22
CA LEU A 28 -6.43 -24.11 -1.84
C LEU A 28 -6.27 -25.13 -2.97
N TYR A 29 -5.31 -24.89 -3.83
CA TYR A 29 -4.95 -25.83 -4.89
C TYR A 29 -4.20 -26.98 -4.24
N GLN A 30 -4.89 -28.07 -4.02
CA GLN A 30 -4.29 -29.39 -3.90
C GLN A 30 -3.95 -29.83 -5.33
N GLY A 31 -2.66 -29.98 -5.61
CA GLY A 31 -2.20 -30.34 -6.92
C GLY A 31 -2.67 -31.75 -7.32
N ASP A 32 -3.38 -31.80 -8.41
CA ASP A 32 -3.41 -32.97 -9.29
C ASP A 32 -3.12 -32.48 -10.71
N LYS A 33 -2.16 -33.16 -11.31
CA LYS A 33 -1.79 -32.98 -12.71
C LYS A 33 -2.88 -33.61 -13.55
N ASP A 34 -3.51 -32.82 -14.38
CA ASP A 34 -4.06 -33.27 -15.64
C ASP A 34 -4.02 -32.14 -16.67
N GLU A 35 -3.29 -32.40 -17.73
CA GLU A 35 -3.19 -31.60 -18.92
C GLU A 35 -4.56 -31.58 -19.62
N ASP A 36 -5.16 -30.40 -19.78
CA ASP A 36 -6.15 -30.17 -20.84
C ASP A 36 -6.02 -28.77 -21.40
N GLU A 37 -5.58 -28.74 -22.66
CA GLU A 37 -5.56 -27.58 -23.51
C GLU A 37 -6.99 -27.08 -23.72
N ASN A 38 -7.35 -25.98 -23.11
CA ASN A 38 -8.52 -25.23 -23.52
C ASN A 38 -8.21 -23.73 -23.66
N LYS A 39 -8.24 -23.28 -24.89
CA LYS A 39 -8.15 -21.88 -25.29
C LYS A 39 -9.25 -21.09 -24.58
N ASP A 40 -8.91 -20.44 -23.48
CA ASP A 40 -9.80 -19.48 -22.85
C ASP A 40 -9.51 -18.08 -23.41
N ASN A 41 -10.43 -17.60 -24.22
CA ASN A 41 -10.47 -16.22 -24.70
C ASN A 41 -10.51 -15.30 -23.48
N GLY A 42 -9.49 -14.47 -23.35
CA GLY A 42 -9.27 -13.54 -22.23
C GLY A 42 -10.45 -12.64 -21.89
N LYS A 43 -11.43 -13.19 -21.23
CA LYS A 43 -12.33 -12.41 -20.39
C LYS A 43 -11.59 -12.18 -19.07
N ARG A 44 -11.11 -10.95 -18.86
CA ARG A 44 -10.79 -10.43 -17.54
C ARG A 44 -11.89 -10.94 -16.59
N ARG A 45 -11.51 -11.70 -15.58
CA ARG A 45 -12.42 -11.94 -14.47
C ARG A 45 -12.65 -10.58 -13.85
N ASP A 46 -13.87 -10.11 -13.91
CA ASP A 46 -14.29 -8.94 -13.14
C ASP A 46 -14.09 -9.30 -11.66
N VAL A 47 -12.93 -8.93 -11.14
CA VAL A 47 -12.71 -8.91 -9.71
C VAL A 47 -13.53 -7.72 -9.23
N ILE A 48 -14.73 -8.00 -8.74
CA ILE A 48 -15.51 -7.00 -8.02
C ILE A 48 -14.72 -6.72 -6.74
N CYS A 49 -13.80 -5.78 -6.81
CA CYS A 49 -13.26 -5.17 -5.62
C CYS A 49 -14.39 -4.36 -5.00
N GLU A 50 -14.80 -4.70 -3.80
CA GLU A 50 -15.58 -3.77 -2.99
C GLU A 50 -14.71 -2.54 -2.79
N THR A 51 -15.13 -1.45 -3.36
CA THR A 51 -14.31 -0.26 -3.56
C THR A 51 -14.61 0.83 -2.55
N GLU A 52 -15.53 0.57 -1.65
CA GLU A 52 -15.85 1.46 -0.53
C GLU A 52 -15.27 0.90 0.77
N PHE A 53 -15.13 1.75 1.76
CA PHE A 53 -14.81 1.30 3.11
C PHE A 53 -15.82 0.23 3.51
N ILE A 54 -15.32 -0.91 3.97
CA ILE A 54 -16.16 -2.03 4.43
C ILE A 54 -16.73 -1.79 5.83
N TYR A 55 -16.19 -0.83 6.57
CA TYR A 55 -16.71 -0.40 7.84
C TYR A 55 -17.60 0.83 7.67
N PRO A 56 -18.65 0.92 8.47
CA PRO A 56 -19.59 2.01 8.34
C PRO A 56 -18.95 3.34 8.78
N PHE A 57 -19.00 4.32 7.90
CA PHE A 57 -18.82 5.71 8.28
C PHE A 57 -20.19 6.40 8.20
N GLY A 58 -20.64 6.93 9.30
CA GLY A 58 -21.95 7.53 9.43
C GLY A 58 -22.93 6.64 10.20
N ASN A 59 -24.17 6.51 9.74
CA ASN A 59 -25.24 5.84 10.49
C ASN A 59 -25.28 4.30 10.35
N GLU A 60 -24.38 3.70 9.63
CA GLU A 60 -24.32 2.26 9.49
C GLU A 60 -23.48 1.64 10.61
N THR A 61 -24.06 1.48 11.77
CA THR A 61 -23.52 0.64 12.83
C THR A 61 -23.91 -0.81 12.54
N ALA A 62 -23.09 -1.56 11.87
CA ALA A 62 -23.26 -2.99 11.81
C ALA A 62 -22.37 -3.63 12.87
N ASP A 63 -22.98 -4.09 13.95
CA ASP A 63 -22.32 -5.06 14.84
C ASP A 63 -22.09 -6.34 14.03
N LYS A 64 -20.85 -6.52 13.57
CA LYS A 64 -20.44 -7.76 12.90
C LYS A 64 -19.76 -8.66 13.90
N GLU A 65 -20.33 -9.83 14.13
CA GLU A 65 -19.69 -10.88 14.91
C GLU A 65 -19.01 -11.87 13.97
N ILE A 66 -17.73 -12.13 14.22
CA ILE A 66 -16.96 -13.15 13.51
C ILE A 66 -16.59 -14.22 14.51
N GLU A 67 -17.01 -15.44 14.29
CA GLU A 67 -16.64 -16.60 15.09
C GLU A 67 -15.52 -17.39 14.41
N ILE A 68 -14.46 -17.64 15.17
CA ILE A 68 -13.32 -18.43 14.72
C ILE A 68 -13.20 -19.63 15.63
N THR A 69 -13.33 -20.83 15.08
CA THR A 69 -13.15 -22.06 15.82
C THR A 69 -11.77 -22.65 15.56
N ILE A 70 -10.97 -22.81 16.62
CA ILE A 70 -9.65 -23.41 16.54
C ILE A 70 -9.67 -24.73 17.29
N HIS A 71 -9.41 -25.82 16.57
CA HIS A 71 -9.25 -27.14 17.17
C HIS A 71 -7.78 -27.41 17.49
N LEU A 72 -7.46 -27.47 18.76
CA LEU A 72 -6.13 -27.80 19.25
C LEU A 72 -6.06 -29.32 19.58
N LYS A 73 -5.07 -30.00 19.00
CA LYS A 73 -4.67 -31.32 19.48
C LYS A 73 -3.63 -31.11 20.55
N ALA A 74 -4.01 -31.29 21.81
CA ALA A 74 -3.10 -31.14 22.92
C ALA A 74 -3.10 -32.43 23.75
N ASP A 75 -1.91 -32.91 24.11
CA ASP A 75 -1.75 -34.05 25.03
C ASP A 75 -1.99 -33.65 26.49
N ARG A 76 -2.24 -32.37 26.76
CA ARG A 76 -2.44 -31.80 28.09
C ARG A 76 -3.59 -30.79 28.08
N GLN A 77 -4.22 -30.63 29.23
CA GLN A 77 -5.22 -29.61 29.43
C GLN A 77 -4.60 -28.22 29.23
N VAL A 78 -5.25 -27.37 28.41
CA VAL A 78 -4.83 -25.97 28.20
C VAL A 78 -5.16 -25.19 29.48
N GLY A 79 -4.12 -24.66 30.12
CA GLY A 79 -4.29 -23.99 31.43
C GLY A 79 -4.73 -22.52 31.34
N TYR A 80 -4.37 -21.84 30.27
CA TYR A 80 -4.67 -20.43 30.07
C TYR A 80 -4.62 -20.08 28.57
N LEU A 81 -5.63 -19.37 28.11
CA LEU A 81 -5.71 -18.78 26.77
C LEU A 81 -6.00 -17.28 26.90
N TYR A 82 -5.36 -16.49 26.10
CA TYR A 82 -5.72 -15.09 25.92
C TYR A 82 -5.75 -14.76 24.43
N THR A 83 -6.47 -13.71 24.09
CA THR A 83 -6.59 -13.21 22.73
C THR A 83 -6.39 -11.71 22.73
N GLU A 84 -5.63 -11.23 21.76
CA GLU A 84 -5.41 -9.80 21.53
C GLU A 84 -5.32 -9.51 20.04
N ILE A 85 -5.62 -8.27 19.66
CA ILE A 85 -5.34 -7.75 18.34
C ILE A 85 -4.02 -6.99 18.43
N PRO A 86 -2.95 -7.42 17.74
CA PRO A 86 -1.65 -6.78 17.87
C PRO A 86 -1.67 -5.33 17.40
N THR A 87 -0.77 -4.51 17.92
CA THR A 87 -0.66 -3.09 17.60
C THR A 87 -0.39 -2.86 16.12
N LEU A 88 0.53 -3.62 15.54
CA LEU A 88 0.78 -3.64 14.10
C LEU A 88 0.31 -4.97 13.50
N LYS A 89 -0.23 -4.91 12.30
CA LYS A 89 -0.66 -6.08 11.55
C LYS A 89 0.47 -7.10 11.48
N TYR A 90 0.14 -8.37 11.61
CA TYR A 90 1.10 -9.47 11.64
C TYR A 90 2.09 -9.46 12.82
N ASN A 91 1.79 -8.69 13.87
CA ASN A 91 2.62 -8.51 15.07
C ASN A 91 4.04 -8.01 14.78
N LYS A 92 4.16 -7.11 13.85
CA LYS A 92 5.46 -6.52 13.50
C LYS A 92 5.93 -5.52 14.57
N ASP A 93 7.23 -5.19 14.53
CA ASP A 93 7.89 -4.39 15.56
C ASP A 93 8.04 -2.91 15.19
N TRP A 94 7.82 -2.58 13.93
CA TRP A 94 7.83 -1.20 13.44
C TRP A 94 7.09 -1.04 12.12
N LEU A 95 6.74 0.20 11.81
CA LEU A 95 5.89 0.58 10.69
C LEU A 95 6.65 1.46 9.69
N PHE A 96 6.61 1.04 8.43
CA PHE A 96 7.06 1.85 7.30
C PHE A 96 5.89 2.19 6.40
N LEU A 97 5.63 3.49 6.24
CA LEU A 97 4.58 4.02 5.37
C LEU A 97 5.21 4.76 4.20
N MET A 98 4.71 4.53 3.00
CA MET A 98 5.20 5.20 1.81
C MET A 98 4.05 5.67 0.92
N THR A 99 4.16 6.90 0.42
CA THR A 99 3.31 7.44 -0.65
C THR A 99 4.19 8.04 -1.73
N GLN A 100 3.98 7.64 -2.98
CA GLN A 100 4.70 8.19 -4.12
C GLN A 100 3.84 9.23 -4.83
N ASP A 101 4.36 10.45 -4.91
CA ASP A 101 3.63 11.62 -5.36
C ASP A 101 3.71 11.85 -6.88
N ASP A 102 3.00 12.90 -7.34
CA ASP A 102 2.98 13.42 -8.71
C ASP A 102 2.53 12.41 -9.77
N CYS A 103 1.83 11.34 -9.37
CA CYS A 103 1.35 10.33 -10.31
C CYS A 103 2.45 9.81 -11.26
N MET A 104 3.69 9.71 -10.77
CA MET A 104 4.86 9.40 -11.57
C MET A 104 4.88 7.97 -12.05
N HIS A 105 5.24 7.74 -13.32
CA HIS A 105 5.32 6.39 -13.88
C HIS A 105 6.32 5.48 -13.15
N SER A 106 7.32 6.05 -12.48
CA SER A 106 8.29 5.31 -11.69
C SER A 106 7.67 4.54 -10.52
N ALA A 107 6.46 4.92 -10.08
CA ALA A 107 5.69 4.13 -9.11
C ALA A 107 5.37 2.74 -9.65
N PHE A 108 5.06 2.63 -10.95
CA PHE A 108 4.82 1.35 -11.61
C PHE A 108 6.12 0.66 -12.03
N SER A 109 7.00 1.37 -12.75
CA SER A 109 8.15 0.77 -13.44
C SER A 109 9.34 0.47 -12.55
N TYR A 110 9.42 1.06 -11.35
CA TYR A 110 10.48 0.78 -10.37
C TYR A 110 9.90 0.26 -9.05
N THR A 111 9.09 1.03 -8.34
CA THR A 111 8.64 0.67 -6.99
C THR A 111 7.78 -0.60 -7.02
N TRP A 112 6.69 -0.58 -7.76
CA TRP A 112 5.80 -1.74 -7.87
C TRP A 112 6.49 -2.93 -8.56
N ALA A 113 7.25 -2.68 -9.64
CA ALA A 113 7.94 -3.72 -10.36
C ALA A 113 8.95 -4.45 -9.49
N ALA A 114 9.75 -3.73 -8.69
CA ALA A 114 10.70 -4.32 -7.74
C ALA A 114 9.98 -5.18 -6.69
N ILE A 115 8.94 -4.63 -6.05
CA ILE A 115 8.19 -5.33 -5.01
C ILE A 115 7.60 -6.64 -5.54
N HIS A 116 7.13 -6.64 -6.78
CA HIS A 116 6.43 -7.79 -7.37
C HIS A 116 7.30 -8.67 -8.28
N GLY A 117 8.63 -8.46 -8.26
CA GLY A 117 9.58 -9.25 -9.06
C GLY A 117 9.33 -9.15 -10.56
N LYS A 118 8.79 -8.01 -11.01
CA LYS A 118 8.53 -7.72 -12.42
C LYS A 118 9.80 -7.24 -13.12
N PRO A 119 9.85 -7.26 -14.45
CA PRO A 119 10.98 -6.71 -15.20
C PRO A 119 11.24 -5.24 -14.86
N LEU A 120 12.49 -4.92 -14.68
CA LEU A 120 13.06 -3.60 -14.41
C LEU A 120 14.02 -3.24 -15.54
N SER A 121 14.32 -1.96 -15.70
CA SER A 121 15.34 -1.47 -16.64
C SER A 121 16.17 -0.37 -15.97
N TYR A 122 17.44 -0.25 -16.35
CA TYR A 122 18.31 0.82 -15.85
C TYR A 122 18.01 2.17 -16.50
N ILE A 123 17.45 2.17 -17.71
CA ILE A 123 17.33 3.36 -18.55
C ILE A 123 15.88 3.63 -18.95
N TYR A 124 15.11 2.57 -19.21
CA TYR A 124 13.78 2.65 -19.80
C TYR A 124 12.68 2.32 -18.81
N TYR A 125 11.47 2.78 -19.07
CA TYR A 125 10.30 2.39 -18.32
C TYR A 125 9.57 1.25 -19.02
N CYS A 126 9.42 0.12 -18.32
CA CYS A 126 8.51 -0.93 -18.74
C CYS A 126 7.09 -0.52 -18.36
N ASP A 127 6.15 -0.59 -19.29
CA ASP A 127 4.74 -0.41 -18.97
C ASP A 127 3.96 -1.73 -19.09
N LEU A 128 2.68 -1.67 -18.73
CA LEU A 128 1.82 -2.84 -18.74
C LEU A 128 1.74 -3.53 -20.10
N ALA A 129 1.69 -2.77 -21.21
CA ALA A 129 1.60 -3.34 -22.54
C ALA A 129 2.86 -4.14 -22.90
N HIS A 130 4.05 -3.63 -22.53
CA HIS A 130 5.30 -4.36 -22.71
C HIS A 130 5.36 -5.64 -21.88
N LEU A 131 4.98 -5.53 -20.58
CA LEU A 131 4.98 -6.66 -19.66
C LEU A 131 4.04 -7.78 -20.13
N GLN A 132 2.84 -7.44 -20.59
CA GLN A 132 1.85 -8.40 -21.04
C GLN A 132 2.25 -9.11 -22.34
N ASN A 133 2.99 -8.46 -23.21
CA ASN A 133 3.40 -9.01 -24.48
C ASN A 133 4.82 -9.61 -24.48
N GLY A 134 5.54 -9.52 -23.37
CA GLY A 134 6.91 -10.00 -23.26
C GLY A 134 7.93 -9.20 -24.09
N ASP A 135 7.56 -8.00 -24.56
CA ASP A 135 8.44 -7.09 -25.26
C ASP A 135 9.12 -6.15 -24.26
N LEU A 136 10.30 -6.50 -23.83
CA LEU A 136 11.02 -5.84 -22.76
C LEU A 136 12.18 -5.00 -23.30
N PRO A 137 12.61 -3.96 -22.57
CA PRO A 137 13.82 -3.20 -22.92
C PRO A 137 15.04 -4.09 -23.02
N PRO A 138 16.03 -3.72 -23.87
CA PRO A 138 17.22 -4.56 -24.07
C PRO A 138 18.10 -4.71 -22.83
N ASP A 139 17.97 -3.81 -21.85
CA ASP A 139 18.69 -3.79 -20.59
C ASP A 139 17.85 -4.28 -19.41
N TYR A 140 16.72 -4.94 -19.68
CA TYR A 140 15.88 -5.42 -18.59
C TYR A 140 16.58 -6.42 -17.69
N TYR A 141 16.22 -6.38 -16.42
CA TYR A 141 16.65 -7.33 -15.41
C TYR A 141 15.49 -7.65 -14.47
N SER A 142 15.65 -8.63 -13.62
CA SER A 142 14.69 -8.99 -12.58
C SER A 142 15.45 -9.28 -11.29
N LEU A 143 14.86 -8.93 -10.15
CA LEU A 143 15.42 -9.31 -8.84
C LEU A 143 15.36 -10.82 -8.59
N GLY A 144 14.55 -11.57 -9.36
CA GLY A 144 14.36 -13.02 -9.15
C GLY A 144 13.61 -13.37 -7.87
N LYS A 145 13.13 -12.37 -7.15
CA LYS A 145 12.34 -12.50 -5.92
C LYS A 145 11.29 -11.40 -5.82
N THR A 146 10.34 -11.58 -4.94
CA THR A 146 9.39 -10.54 -4.49
C THR A 146 9.87 -9.96 -3.17
N LEU A 147 9.54 -8.69 -2.90
CA LEU A 147 9.90 -8.02 -1.66
C LEU A 147 8.69 -8.00 -0.72
N ALA A 148 8.86 -8.52 0.48
CA ALA A 148 7.74 -8.90 1.31
C ALA A 148 8.10 -8.95 2.80
N THR A 149 7.08 -9.02 3.62
CA THR A 149 7.12 -9.55 4.98
C THR A 149 6.35 -10.87 5.03
N THR A 150 6.21 -11.51 6.19
CA THR A 150 5.30 -12.65 6.34
C THR A 150 4.14 -12.28 7.27
N ASN A 151 3.02 -12.98 7.12
CA ASN A 151 1.93 -12.96 8.08
C ASN A 151 2.23 -13.90 9.26
N GLY A 152 1.31 -13.96 10.24
CA GLY A 152 1.46 -14.85 11.41
C GLY A 152 1.52 -16.35 11.10
N THR A 153 1.30 -16.78 9.85
CA THR A 153 1.39 -18.18 9.40
C THR A 153 2.62 -18.45 8.54
N GLY A 154 3.47 -17.46 8.35
CA GLY A 154 4.65 -17.55 7.49
C GLY A 154 4.36 -17.40 5.98
N GLN A 155 3.12 -17.03 5.60
CA GLN A 155 2.82 -16.74 4.20
C GLN A 155 3.34 -15.36 3.81
N GLU A 156 3.79 -15.24 2.57
CA GLU A 156 4.26 -13.99 2.00
C GLU A 156 3.16 -12.91 1.97
N VAL A 157 3.52 -11.72 2.44
CA VAL A 157 2.75 -10.49 2.31
C VAL A 157 3.66 -9.46 1.67
N ARG A 158 3.42 -9.17 0.40
CA ARG A 158 4.24 -8.21 -0.34
C ARG A 158 4.14 -6.82 0.26
N PHE A 159 5.23 -6.06 0.16
CA PHE A 159 5.22 -4.65 0.53
C PHE A 159 4.13 -3.92 -0.25
N SER A 160 3.50 -2.95 0.40
CA SER A 160 2.46 -2.13 -0.20
C SER A 160 2.76 -0.65 0.04
N PHE A 161 2.42 0.19 -0.93
CA PHE A 161 2.60 1.63 -0.84
C PHE A 161 1.38 2.35 -1.41
N GLY A 162 1.31 3.67 -1.20
CA GLY A 162 0.31 4.52 -1.84
C GLY A 162 0.91 5.24 -3.04
N THR A 163 0.09 5.53 -4.04
CA THR A 163 0.46 6.44 -5.13
C THR A 163 -0.61 7.50 -5.31
N THR A 164 -0.21 8.70 -5.71
CA THR A 164 -1.16 9.77 -5.98
C THR A 164 -1.78 9.63 -7.36
N VAL A 165 -2.98 10.19 -7.53
CA VAL A 165 -3.76 10.16 -8.76
C VAL A 165 -4.05 11.59 -9.20
N ALA A 166 -3.69 11.91 -10.43
CA ALA A 166 -3.95 13.23 -11.00
C ALA A 166 -5.45 13.48 -11.29
N ALA A 167 -6.27 12.45 -11.39
CA ALA A 167 -7.70 12.51 -11.74
C ALA A 167 -7.99 13.41 -12.97
N ASP A 168 -7.16 13.29 -13.99
CA ASP A 168 -7.21 14.04 -15.22
C ASP A 168 -6.94 13.10 -16.41
N ASP A 169 -7.91 13.02 -17.32
CA ASP A 169 -7.81 12.11 -18.47
C ASP A 169 -6.74 12.55 -19.49
N ASP A 170 -6.46 13.82 -19.61
CA ASP A 170 -5.42 14.31 -20.52
C ASP A 170 -4.02 13.94 -20.00
N LEU A 171 -3.81 13.98 -18.68
CA LEU A 171 -2.57 13.56 -18.04
C LEU A 171 -2.45 12.04 -17.95
N MET A 172 -3.47 11.36 -17.45
CA MET A 172 -3.45 9.93 -17.17
C MET A 172 -3.55 9.05 -18.40
N ASN A 173 -4.19 9.53 -19.46
CA ASN A 173 -4.26 8.86 -20.75
C ASN A 173 -3.20 9.33 -21.74
N THR A 174 -2.25 10.16 -21.31
CA THR A 174 -1.12 10.52 -22.17
C THR A 174 -0.51 9.23 -22.69
N GLN A 175 -0.73 9.00 -23.98
CA GLN A 175 -0.36 7.74 -24.62
C GLN A 175 1.14 7.52 -24.48
N THR A 176 1.49 6.29 -24.19
CA THR A 176 2.84 5.84 -24.46
C THR A 176 3.18 6.08 -25.91
N TRP A 177 4.41 6.38 -26.17
CA TRP A 177 4.98 6.33 -27.51
C TRP A 177 4.92 4.91 -28.14
N VAL A 178 4.45 3.93 -27.38
CA VAL A 178 4.23 2.56 -27.81
C VAL A 178 2.93 2.53 -28.60
N GLN A 179 3.06 2.64 -29.90
CA GLN A 179 1.96 2.27 -30.79
C GLN A 179 1.79 0.75 -30.82
N ASN A 180 0.54 0.30 -31.01
CA ASN A 180 0.25 -1.11 -31.27
C ASN A 180 1.11 -1.63 -32.42
N GLY A 181 1.95 -2.59 -32.15
CA GLY A 181 2.94 -3.11 -33.07
C GLY A 181 4.34 -2.74 -32.58
N TYR A 182 4.91 -3.65 -31.83
CA TYR A 182 6.26 -3.52 -31.30
C TYR A 182 7.24 -3.42 -32.45
N THR A 183 7.81 -2.25 -32.64
CA THR A 183 8.92 -2.05 -33.56
C THR A 183 10.23 -2.33 -32.84
N ARG A 184 11.30 -2.64 -33.57
CA ARG A 184 12.64 -2.78 -32.99
C ARG A 184 13.26 -1.43 -32.58
N ASP A 185 12.48 -0.37 -32.62
CA ASP A 185 12.90 0.96 -32.26
C ASP A 185 12.93 1.11 -30.73
N TYR A 186 14.07 1.47 -30.17
CA TYR A 186 14.22 1.71 -28.74
C TYR A 186 13.36 2.87 -28.21
N PHE A 187 12.92 3.77 -29.07
CA PHE A 187 11.99 4.84 -28.68
C PHE A 187 10.67 4.32 -28.11
N ARG A 188 10.27 3.09 -28.43
CA ARG A 188 9.06 2.47 -27.86
C ARG A 188 9.09 2.29 -26.35
N PHE A 189 10.28 2.22 -25.77
CA PHE A 189 10.47 2.17 -24.32
C PHE A 189 10.69 3.56 -23.71
N TYR A 190 10.62 4.59 -24.55
CA TYR A 190 10.85 5.92 -24.07
C TYR A 190 9.70 6.39 -23.17
N LYS A 191 10.06 6.83 -22.05
CA LYS A 191 9.42 7.47 -20.91
C LYS A 191 7.98 7.92 -21.07
N LYS A 192 7.10 7.28 -20.34
CA LYS A 192 6.00 8.03 -19.72
C LYS A 192 6.53 8.74 -18.48
N THR A 193 6.17 9.99 -18.32
CA THR A 193 6.40 10.68 -17.05
C THR A 193 5.31 10.33 -16.03
N MET A 194 4.08 10.17 -16.49
CA MET A 194 2.90 9.93 -15.66
C MET A 194 2.39 8.50 -15.77
N LEU A 195 1.75 8.02 -14.71
CA LEU A 195 0.97 6.79 -14.72
C LEU A 195 -0.21 6.92 -15.68
N VAL A 196 -0.67 5.80 -16.20
CA VAL A 196 -1.96 5.71 -16.90
C VAL A 196 -2.93 4.88 -16.05
N TRP A 197 -4.23 5.01 -16.33
CA TRP A 197 -5.26 4.28 -15.61
C TRP A 197 -5.02 2.76 -15.56
N GLY A 198 -4.51 2.18 -16.64
CA GLY A 198 -4.16 0.75 -16.68
C GLY A 198 -3.03 0.36 -15.72
N ASN A 199 -2.03 1.23 -15.53
CA ASN A 199 -0.99 1.00 -14.53
C ASN A 199 -1.56 1.02 -13.11
N LEU A 200 -2.41 2.01 -12.81
CA LEU A 200 -3.07 2.09 -11.50
C LEU A 200 -3.94 0.86 -11.22
N GLN A 201 -4.73 0.42 -12.20
CA GLN A 201 -5.56 -0.77 -12.05
C GLN A 201 -4.72 -2.00 -11.71
N GLU A 202 -3.62 -2.23 -12.44
CA GLU A 202 -2.70 -3.34 -12.16
C GLU A 202 -2.10 -3.23 -10.76
N MET A 203 -1.58 -2.04 -10.38
CA MET A 203 -0.99 -1.84 -9.06
C MET A 203 -2.00 -2.09 -7.94
N MET A 204 -3.24 -1.64 -8.10
CA MET A 204 -4.31 -1.84 -7.12
C MET A 204 -4.70 -3.31 -6.97
N ASP A 205 -4.68 -4.10 -8.05
CA ASP A 205 -4.91 -5.54 -8.00
C ASP A 205 -3.86 -6.26 -7.13
N TYR A 206 -2.74 -5.60 -6.85
CA TYR A 206 -1.67 -6.06 -5.96
C TYR A 206 -1.61 -5.33 -4.61
N GLY A 207 -2.60 -4.52 -4.27
CA GLY A 207 -2.72 -3.92 -2.96
C GLY A 207 -2.14 -2.51 -2.81
N VAL A 208 -1.71 -1.87 -3.89
CA VAL A 208 -1.32 -0.45 -3.86
C VAL A 208 -2.56 0.41 -3.63
N SER A 209 -2.47 1.39 -2.71
CA SER A 209 -3.54 2.36 -2.49
C SER A 209 -3.39 3.61 -3.35
N ILE A 210 -4.45 4.39 -3.43
CA ILE A 210 -4.48 5.64 -4.17
C ILE A 210 -4.76 6.82 -3.24
N ALA A 211 -4.21 7.98 -3.56
CA ALA A 211 -4.43 9.21 -2.83
C ALA A 211 -4.76 10.37 -3.77
N PHE A 212 -5.66 11.24 -3.34
CA PHE A 212 -5.76 12.57 -3.93
C PHE A 212 -4.45 13.33 -3.71
N HIS A 213 -4.12 14.17 -4.68
CA HIS A 213 -2.97 15.06 -4.62
C HIS A 213 -3.34 16.41 -5.26
N ASP A 214 -2.70 16.83 -6.35
CA ASP A 214 -3.15 17.99 -7.09
C ASP A 214 -4.45 17.69 -7.86
N LEU A 215 -5.41 18.59 -7.75
CA LEU A 215 -6.72 18.47 -8.41
C LEU A 215 -6.78 19.24 -9.74
N ASN A 216 -5.63 19.62 -10.29
CA ASN A 216 -5.51 20.32 -11.57
C ASN A 216 -6.33 21.62 -11.67
N LEU A 217 -6.44 22.36 -10.58
CA LEU A 217 -6.99 23.71 -10.59
C LEU A 217 -5.88 24.72 -10.84
N PRO A 218 -6.18 25.85 -11.53
CA PRO A 218 -5.30 27.00 -11.56
C PRO A 218 -4.95 27.47 -10.14
N ASP A 219 -3.76 27.99 -9.92
CA ASP A 219 -3.29 28.36 -8.58
C ASP A 219 -4.20 29.39 -7.90
N GLU A 220 -4.75 30.33 -8.66
CA GLU A 220 -5.74 31.31 -8.17
C GLU A 220 -7.06 30.66 -7.72
N ASP A 221 -7.32 29.45 -8.14
CA ASP A 221 -8.52 28.68 -7.82
C ASP A 221 -8.32 27.65 -6.70
N LYS A 222 -7.12 27.48 -6.20
CA LYS A 222 -6.81 26.54 -5.11
C LYS A 222 -7.24 27.08 -3.73
N THR A 223 -8.47 27.60 -3.65
CA THR A 223 -9.11 27.98 -2.38
C THR A 223 -9.80 26.78 -1.74
N GLU A 224 -9.97 26.81 -0.42
CA GLU A 224 -10.62 25.72 0.33
C GLU A 224 -11.96 25.30 -0.27
N ASP A 225 -12.85 26.28 -0.58
CA ASP A 225 -14.18 25.97 -1.11
C ASP A 225 -14.16 25.41 -2.54
N LYS A 226 -13.26 25.91 -3.40
CA LYS A 226 -13.11 25.38 -4.76
C LYS A 226 -12.50 23.96 -4.75
N LEU A 227 -11.51 23.72 -3.91
CA LEU A 227 -10.95 22.38 -3.71
C LEU A 227 -11.99 21.42 -3.16
N LEU A 228 -12.78 21.84 -2.17
CA LEU A 228 -13.88 21.02 -1.63
C LEU A 228 -14.90 20.66 -2.72
N ALA A 229 -15.24 21.61 -3.61
CA ALA A 229 -16.13 21.34 -4.74
C ALA A 229 -15.50 20.42 -5.80
N GLN A 230 -14.17 20.38 -5.92
CA GLN A 230 -13.45 19.58 -6.90
C GLN A 230 -13.24 18.14 -6.47
N PHE A 231 -13.15 17.82 -5.17
CA PHE A 231 -13.00 16.44 -4.70
C PHE A 231 -14.07 15.49 -5.22
N PRO A 232 -15.38 15.80 -5.19
CA PRO A 232 -16.41 14.93 -5.77
C PRO A 232 -16.25 14.70 -7.26
N VAL A 233 -15.77 15.69 -8.01
CA VAL A 233 -15.52 15.58 -9.46
C VAL A 233 -14.37 14.59 -9.71
N ALA A 234 -13.24 14.80 -9.04
CA ALA A 234 -12.09 13.90 -9.12
C ALA A 234 -12.46 12.47 -8.65
N GLN A 235 -13.23 12.37 -7.56
CA GLN A 235 -13.73 11.09 -7.06
C GLN A 235 -14.59 10.35 -8.09
N SER A 236 -15.46 11.07 -8.79
CA SER A 236 -16.33 10.47 -9.82
C SER A 236 -15.50 9.91 -10.98
N MET A 237 -14.49 10.65 -11.43
CA MET A 237 -13.55 10.18 -12.46
C MET A 237 -12.76 8.94 -12.01
N ILE A 238 -12.21 8.97 -10.81
CA ILE A 238 -11.48 7.83 -10.24
C ILE A 238 -12.36 6.58 -10.21
N ARG A 239 -13.61 6.71 -9.74
CA ARG A 239 -14.57 5.60 -9.69
C ARG A 239 -14.88 5.05 -11.07
N GLU A 240 -15.08 5.93 -12.05
CA GLU A 240 -15.33 5.52 -13.44
C GLU A 240 -14.17 4.72 -14.02
N LYS A 241 -12.92 5.20 -13.80
CA LYS A 241 -11.71 4.61 -14.41
C LYS A 241 -11.18 3.39 -13.67
N LEU A 242 -11.43 3.27 -12.37
CA LEU A 242 -10.85 2.25 -11.50
C LEU A 242 -11.92 1.31 -10.90
N ASN A 243 -12.83 0.82 -11.72
CA ASN A 243 -13.84 -0.17 -11.31
C ASN A 243 -14.60 0.21 -10.03
N ASN A 244 -15.05 1.47 -9.98
CA ASN A 244 -15.77 2.04 -8.84
C ASN A 244 -14.95 2.20 -7.54
N ARG A 245 -13.62 2.15 -7.60
CA ARG A 245 -12.73 2.39 -6.46
C ARG A 245 -12.90 3.81 -5.90
N THR A 246 -13.09 3.92 -4.60
CA THR A 246 -13.13 5.20 -3.89
C THR A 246 -11.73 5.60 -3.41
N CYS A 247 -11.32 6.84 -3.67
CA CYS A 247 -10.11 7.41 -3.09
C CYS A 247 -10.45 7.98 -1.70
N LYS A 248 -9.73 7.52 -0.69
CA LYS A 248 -10.03 7.78 0.73
C LYS A 248 -8.90 8.53 1.44
N MET A 249 -7.83 8.80 0.74
CA MET A 249 -6.63 9.42 1.27
C MET A 249 -6.33 10.72 0.53
N LEU A 250 -5.82 11.71 1.26
CA LEU A 250 -5.14 12.87 0.70
C LEU A 250 -3.66 12.82 1.08
N ALA A 251 -2.80 12.97 0.08
CA ALA A 251 -1.41 13.33 0.21
C ALA A 251 -1.28 14.82 -0.13
N GLU A 252 -0.92 15.66 0.85
CA GLU A 252 -0.85 17.12 0.66
C GLU A 252 0.09 17.48 -0.50
N PRO A 253 -0.39 18.22 -1.53
CA PRO A 253 0.47 18.70 -2.60
C PRO A 253 1.21 19.98 -2.18
N ASN A 254 2.50 20.06 -2.47
CA ASN A 254 3.32 21.29 -2.36
C ASN A 254 3.25 22.04 -1.01
N GLY A 255 2.79 21.38 0.07
CA GLY A 255 2.58 22.04 1.36
C GLY A 255 1.39 22.99 1.42
N ASP A 256 0.48 22.96 0.44
CA ASP A 256 -0.70 23.83 0.39
C ASP A 256 -1.78 23.37 1.39
N LYS A 257 -1.92 24.12 2.47
CA LYS A 257 -2.86 23.85 3.56
C LYS A 257 -4.33 23.97 3.18
N ASN A 258 -4.67 24.59 2.05
CA ASN A 258 -6.05 24.65 1.58
C ASN A 258 -6.56 23.26 1.19
N TYR A 259 -5.68 22.40 0.64
CA TYR A 259 -6.01 20.99 0.39
C TYR A 259 -6.39 20.26 1.67
N ILE A 260 -5.59 20.40 2.73
CA ILE A 260 -5.88 19.78 4.03
C ILE A 260 -7.22 20.27 4.59
N LYS A 261 -7.46 21.61 4.60
CA LYS A 261 -8.71 22.17 5.10
C LYS A 261 -9.93 21.69 4.32
N ALA A 262 -9.83 21.65 3.00
CA ALA A 262 -10.90 21.16 2.13
C ALA A 262 -11.15 19.65 2.35
N ALA A 263 -10.09 18.86 2.45
CA ALA A 263 -10.17 17.41 2.65
C ALA A 263 -10.82 17.03 4.00
N LEU A 264 -10.52 17.79 5.06
CA LEU A 264 -11.16 17.61 6.39
C LEU A 264 -12.68 17.86 6.36
N ARG A 265 -13.19 18.56 5.35
CA ARG A 265 -14.63 18.80 5.15
C ARG A 265 -15.27 17.81 4.17
N TYR A 266 -14.47 17.00 3.46
CA TYR A 266 -14.98 16.04 2.51
C TYR A 266 -15.06 14.66 3.16
N ASP A 267 -16.28 14.17 3.40
CA ASP A 267 -16.58 12.98 4.19
C ASP A 267 -16.04 11.66 3.62
N LYS A 268 -15.56 11.64 2.38
CA LYS A 268 -14.98 10.45 1.76
C LYS A 268 -13.46 10.34 1.97
N ILE A 269 -12.80 11.41 2.42
CA ILE A 269 -11.39 11.35 2.80
C ILE A 269 -11.31 11.06 4.29
N ARG A 270 -10.61 9.99 4.64
CA ARG A 270 -10.52 9.44 6.00
C ARG A 270 -9.13 9.55 6.60
N THR A 271 -8.10 9.58 5.77
CA THR A 271 -6.73 9.69 6.22
C THR A 271 -5.96 10.69 5.37
N LEU A 272 -5.09 11.47 6.02
CA LEU A 272 -4.37 12.56 5.39
C LEU A 272 -2.90 12.52 5.82
N CYS A 273 -2.00 12.93 4.91
CA CYS A 273 -0.60 13.15 5.28
C CYS A 273 -0.07 14.46 4.74
N ALA A 274 0.89 15.05 5.47
CA ALA A 274 1.52 16.31 5.14
C ALA A 274 2.96 16.40 5.65
N GLN A 275 3.74 17.30 5.07
CA GLN A 275 5.12 17.55 5.49
C GLN A 275 5.25 18.42 6.75
N SER A 276 4.28 19.28 7.00
CA SER A 276 4.30 20.20 8.13
C SER A 276 2.90 20.40 8.69
N GLY A 277 2.81 20.83 9.96
CA GLY A 277 1.53 20.97 10.64
C GLY A 277 0.80 19.63 10.77
N ALA A 278 1.55 18.56 10.90
CA ALA A 278 1.09 17.19 10.93
C ALA A 278 1.56 16.49 12.22
N THR A 279 0.93 15.39 12.56
CA THR A 279 1.22 14.63 13.77
C THR A 279 2.18 13.48 13.46
N LYS A 280 3.27 13.42 14.19
CA LYS A 280 4.17 12.25 14.13
C LYS A 280 3.47 11.04 14.72
N LEU A 281 3.46 9.95 14.00
CA LEU A 281 2.76 8.73 14.37
C LEU A 281 3.67 7.82 15.22
N TYR A 282 3.21 7.45 16.40
CA TYR A 282 3.86 6.50 17.30
C TYR A 282 2.95 5.28 17.48
N PRO A 283 3.10 4.21 16.69
CA PRO A 283 2.12 3.12 16.61
C PRO A 283 1.88 2.41 17.95
N PHE A 284 2.88 2.34 18.82
CA PHE A 284 2.82 1.65 20.12
C PHE A 284 2.42 2.54 21.29
N GLN A 285 2.14 3.81 21.02
CA GLN A 285 1.59 4.74 22.01
C GLN A 285 0.08 4.93 21.78
N GLU A 286 -0.62 5.47 22.77
CA GLU A 286 -2.01 5.85 22.58
C GLU A 286 -2.08 7.06 21.64
N ASN A 287 -2.55 6.85 20.42
CA ASN A 287 -2.71 7.91 19.44
C ASN A 287 -4.14 8.50 19.44
N GLY A 288 -5.04 7.95 20.25
CA GLY A 288 -6.45 8.31 20.21
C GLY A 288 -7.10 7.93 18.88
N ASP A 289 -8.15 8.67 18.49
CA ASP A 289 -8.76 8.52 17.18
C ASP A 289 -7.88 9.24 16.14
N ILE A 290 -7.42 8.49 15.14
CA ILE A 290 -6.61 9.03 14.03
C ILE A 290 -7.47 9.39 12.81
N GLU A 291 -8.79 9.26 12.90
CA GLU A 291 -9.69 9.76 11.86
C GLU A 291 -9.53 11.28 11.74
N GLN A 292 -9.34 11.74 10.52
CA GLN A 292 -9.10 13.16 10.21
C GLN A 292 -7.81 13.78 10.81
N VAL A 293 -6.95 12.97 11.40
CA VAL A 293 -5.62 13.41 11.80
C VAL A 293 -4.70 13.46 10.59
N VAL A 294 -3.97 14.56 10.47
CA VAL A 294 -2.94 14.70 9.44
C VAL A 294 -1.66 14.06 9.94
N ILE A 295 -1.24 12.96 9.32
CA ILE A 295 -0.03 12.23 9.71
C ILE A 295 1.19 12.88 9.02
N GLU A 296 2.26 13.05 9.79
CA GLU A 296 3.53 13.55 9.25
C GLU A 296 4.11 12.56 8.25
N ARG A 297 4.61 13.09 7.11
CA ARG A 297 5.47 12.37 6.18
C ARG A 297 6.68 13.21 5.82
N ALA A 298 7.83 12.58 5.74
CA ALA A 298 9.08 13.23 5.40
C ALA A 298 9.45 13.00 3.93
N PHE A 299 10.04 14.01 3.32
CA PHE A 299 10.68 13.90 2.01
C PHE A 299 12.18 13.96 2.18
N TYR A 300 12.87 13.12 1.46
CA TYR A 300 14.32 12.99 1.48
C TYR A 300 14.92 13.33 0.10
N ASP A 301 14.29 14.27 -0.58
CA ASP A 301 14.77 14.75 -1.87
C ASP A 301 16.01 15.62 -1.68
N PRO A 302 17.02 15.51 -2.57
CA PRO A 302 18.18 16.38 -2.51
C PRO A 302 17.80 17.85 -2.70
N PRO A 303 18.49 18.79 -2.04
CA PRO A 303 18.16 20.21 -2.11
C PRO A 303 18.23 20.81 -3.52
N GLU A 304 18.89 20.16 -4.44
CA GLU A 304 19.15 20.63 -5.81
C GLU A 304 18.07 20.20 -6.82
N GLY A 305 16.91 19.78 -6.35
CA GLY A 305 15.71 19.64 -7.19
C GLY A 305 15.78 18.57 -8.29
N SER A 306 16.51 17.46 -8.07
CA SER A 306 16.52 16.33 -9.01
C SER A 306 15.17 15.61 -9.12
N GLY A 307 14.26 15.86 -8.19
CA GLY A 307 13.00 15.14 -8.04
C GLY A 307 13.18 13.66 -7.68
N LEU A 308 14.40 13.24 -7.37
CA LEU A 308 14.74 11.88 -6.96
C LEU A 308 14.86 11.83 -5.43
N THR A 309 14.06 11.01 -4.81
CA THR A 309 14.17 10.71 -3.38
C THR A 309 15.52 10.06 -3.08
N ASN A 310 16.15 10.47 -1.97
CA ASN A 310 17.46 9.95 -1.58
C ASN A 310 17.33 8.74 -0.63
N PRO A 311 17.53 7.50 -1.12
CA PRO A 311 17.37 6.30 -0.32
C PRO A 311 18.34 6.19 0.85
N ASP A 312 19.55 6.72 0.72
CA ASP A 312 20.56 6.67 1.79
C ASP A 312 20.16 7.53 2.99
N MET A 313 19.50 8.66 2.75
CA MET A 313 18.96 9.48 3.84
C MET A 313 17.80 8.77 4.57
N ILE A 314 16.93 8.09 3.83
CA ILE A 314 15.85 7.28 4.42
C ILE A 314 16.44 6.15 5.25
N LYS A 315 17.44 5.45 4.71
CA LYS A 315 18.16 4.38 5.42
C LYS A 315 18.78 4.87 6.71
N ALA A 316 19.41 6.04 6.69
CA ALA A 316 19.97 6.65 7.91
C ALA A 316 18.88 6.98 8.94
N ALA A 317 17.73 7.48 8.51
CA ALA A 317 16.60 7.76 9.39
C ALA A 317 16.03 6.48 10.02
N ILE A 318 15.89 5.40 9.25
CA ILE A 318 15.48 4.09 9.75
C ILE A 318 16.46 3.58 10.80
N LEU A 319 17.75 3.55 10.50
CA LEU A 319 18.76 3.04 11.42
C LEU A 319 18.73 3.81 12.74
N LYS A 320 18.58 5.13 12.68
CA LYS A 320 18.45 5.98 13.86
C LYS A 320 17.18 5.66 14.67
N GLU A 321 16.04 5.45 14.00
CA GLU A 321 14.80 5.14 14.70
C GLU A 321 14.85 3.75 15.34
N MET A 322 15.57 2.80 14.74
CA MET A 322 15.75 1.45 15.30
C MET A 322 16.59 1.41 16.58
N GLU A 323 17.34 2.46 16.88
CA GLU A 323 18.04 2.60 18.19
C GLU A 323 17.07 2.79 19.37
N ASN A 324 15.84 3.27 19.08
CA ASN A 324 14.81 3.45 20.11
C ASN A 324 14.19 2.10 20.53
N PRO A 325 13.76 1.97 21.80
CA PRO A 325 12.89 0.87 22.22
C PRO A 325 11.64 0.78 21.33
N LYS A 326 11.11 -0.42 21.12
CA LYS A 326 9.94 -0.66 20.27
C LYS A 326 8.76 0.28 20.60
N GLU A 327 8.50 0.47 21.88
CA GLU A 327 7.39 1.25 22.40
C GLU A 327 7.53 2.76 22.11
N GLU A 328 8.74 3.22 21.84
CA GLU A 328 9.07 4.62 21.58
C GLU A 328 9.28 4.90 20.09
N ARG A 329 9.25 3.87 19.24
CA ARG A 329 9.50 4.03 17.80
C ARG A 329 8.37 4.79 17.13
N ALA A 330 8.76 5.83 16.40
CA ALA A 330 7.87 6.46 15.45
C ALA A 330 7.73 5.60 14.19
N ALA A 331 6.60 5.72 13.51
CA ALA A 331 6.50 5.24 12.14
C ALA A 331 7.49 6.01 11.24
N ILE A 332 8.16 5.29 10.37
CA ILE A 332 8.88 5.90 9.25
C ILE A 332 7.86 6.13 8.15
N SER A 333 7.40 7.36 8.02
CA SER A 333 6.41 7.75 7.01
C SER A 333 7.06 8.68 6.01
N ILE A 334 7.10 8.29 4.75
CA ILE A 334 7.80 9.01 3.69
C ILE A 334 6.89 9.36 2.52
N GLY A 335 7.18 10.52 1.91
CA GLY A 335 6.78 10.87 0.56
C GLY A 335 7.97 10.66 -0.39
N ALA A 336 7.72 10.22 -1.59
CA ALA A 336 8.71 10.11 -2.65
C ALA A 336 8.14 10.66 -3.95
N HIS A 337 8.96 11.29 -4.78
CA HIS A 337 8.58 11.69 -6.12
C HIS A 337 9.01 10.59 -7.12
N ASN A 338 10.10 10.79 -7.82
CA ASN A 338 10.65 9.78 -8.71
C ASN A 338 11.47 8.74 -7.95
N THR A 339 11.36 7.50 -8.39
CA THR A 339 12.20 6.38 -7.96
C THR A 339 13.01 5.84 -9.12
N ASP A 340 14.12 5.20 -8.81
CA ASP A 340 15.10 4.67 -9.76
C ASP A 340 15.75 3.36 -9.26
N THR A 341 16.84 2.96 -9.88
CA THR A 341 17.59 1.76 -9.47
C THR A 341 18.20 1.86 -8.07
N GLY A 342 18.57 3.06 -7.62
CA GLY A 342 19.01 3.29 -6.24
C GLY A 342 17.89 3.01 -5.25
N TRP A 343 16.68 3.39 -5.63
CA TRP A 343 15.47 3.07 -4.86
C TRP A 343 15.17 1.56 -4.84
N VAL A 344 15.32 0.86 -5.97
CA VAL A 344 15.19 -0.60 -6.02
C VAL A 344 16.15 -1.29 -5.05
N ASN A 345 17.41 -0.87 -5.03
CA ASN A 345 18.40 -1.39 -4.09
C ASN A 345 18.02 -1.12 -2.62
N PHE A 346 17.41 0.03 -2.35
CA PHE A 346 16.91 0.35 -1.02
C PHE A 346 15.75 -0.56 -0.60
N LEU A 347 14.79 -0.81 -1.48
CA LEU A 347 13.69 -1.74 -1.22
C LEU A 347 14.18 -3.17 -0.99
N GLU A 348 15.18 -3.60 -1.76
CA GLU A 348 15.83 -4.90 -1.57
C GLU A 348 16.53 -4.96 -0.20
N TRP A 349 17.26 -3.90 0.19
CA TRP A 349 17.85 -3.82 1.51
C TRP A 349 16.82 -3.88 2.64
N LEU A 350 15.66 -3.22 2.50
CA LEU A 350 14.56 -3.33 3.46
C LEU A 350 14.08 -4.77 3.60
N ASN A 351 13.89 -5.46 2.48
CA ASN A 351 13.46 -6.86 2.48
C ASN A 351 14.50 -7.78 3.15
N ASP A 352 15.77 -7.57 2.85
CA ASP A 352 16.88 -8.43 3.31
C ASP A 352 17.29 -8.13 4.76
N THR A 353 16.88 -6.97 5.30
CA THR A 353 17.19 -6.60 6.70
C THR A 353 15.98 -6.80 7.61
N TYR A 354 14.81 -6.29 7.22
CA TYR A 354 13.63 -6.18 8.07
C TYR A 354 12.39 -6.86 7.49
N GLY A 355 12.44 -7.32 6.26
CA GLY A 355 11.39 -8.06 5.60
C GLY A 355 11.57 -9.57 5.73
N ARG A 356 10.90 -10.31 4.85
CA ARG A 356 10.87 -11.78 4.84
C ARG A 356 12.24 -12.45 4.82
N ASP A 357 13.21 -11.87 4.11
CA ASP A 357 14.54 -12.43 3.96
C ASP A 357 15.51 -11.99 5.08
N GLY A 358 15.07 -11.10 5.99
CA GLY A 358 15.76 -10.62 7.17
C GLY A 358 15.14 -11.08 8.48
N ASP A 359 14.97 -10.15 9.43
CA ASP A 359 14.39 -10.44 10.75
C ASP A 359 12.84 -10.44 10.77
N ASP A 360 12.23 -10.12 9.65
CA ASP A 360 10.78 -10.07 9.45
C ASP A 360 10.01 -9.16 10.43
N SER A 361 10.66 -8.11 10.90
CA SER A 361 10.15 -7.21 11.96
C SER A 361 9.30 -6.05 11.44
N MET A 362 9.35 -5.75 10.13
CA MET A 362 8.73 -4.59 9.52
C MET A 362 7.33 -4.88 8.99
N TRP A 363 6.40 -3.93 9.20
CA TRP A 363 5.20 -3.82 8.39
C TRP A 363 5.37 -2.66 7.41
N PHE A 364 5.67 -2.98 6.16
CA PHE A 364 5.72 -2.02 5.07
C PHE A 364 4.37 -1.99 4.37
N THR A 365 3.65 -0.90 4.55
CA THR A 365 2.31 -0.74 4.01
C THR A 365 2.02 0.70 3.57
N ASN A 366 0.87 0.90 2.96
CA ASN A 366 0.33 2.22 2.66
C ASN A 366 -0.50 2.77 3.83
N GLN A 367 -0.69 4.08 3.83
CA GLN A 367 -1.40 4.76 4.91
C GLN A 367 -2.88 4.39 4.99
N GLU A 368 -3.54 4.08 3.87
CA GLU A 368 -4.95 3.66 3.86
C GLU A 368 -5.10 2.31 4.58
N GLU A 369 -4.26 1.32 4.27
CA GLU A 369 -4.29 0.02 4.93
C GLU A 369 -3.96 0.13 6.43
N TYR A 370 -2.97 0.98 6.78
CA TYR A 370 -2.67 1.24 8.19
C TYR A 370 -3.87 1.84 8.92
N TYR A 371 -4.51 2.87 8.34
CA TYR A 371 -5.68 3.51 8.91
C TYR A 371 -6.83 2.51 9.11
N GLU A 372 -7.14 1.69 8.11
CA GLU A 372 -8.19 0.68 8.19
C GLU A 372 -7.89 -0.33 9.30
N TYR A 373 -6.67 -0.85 9.37
CA TYR A 373 -6.26 -1.77 10.42
C TYR A 373 -6.39 -1.15 11.81
N TYR A 374 -5.90 0.07 11.98
CA TYR A 374 -5.97 0.80 13.23
C TYR A 374 -7.43 1.02 13.68
N TYR A 375 -8.29 1.45 12.76
CA TYR A 375 -9.71 1.64 13.03
C TYR A 375 -10.36 0.36 13.53
N TYR A 376 -10.17 -0.74 12.82
CA TYR A 376 -10.75 -2.01 13.23
C TYR A 376 -10.19 -2.52 14.55
N ARG A 377 -8.91 -2.35 14.79
CA ARG A 377 -8.28 -2.72 16.07
C ARG A 377 -8.92 -2.00 17.24
N LEU A 378 -9.22 -0.72 17.11
CA LEU A 378 -9.86 0.08 18.16
C LEU A 378 -11.33 -0.30 18.38
N HIS A 379 -12.03 -0.70 17.34
CA HIS A 379 -13.47 -0.97 17.38
C HIS A 379 -13.82 -2.47 17.44
N SER A 380 -12.81 -3.34 17.57
CA SER A 380 -13.02 -4.78 17.68
C SER A 380 -12.65 -5.28 19.07
N LYS A 381 -13.44 -6.21 19.58
CA LYS A 381 -13.21 -6.83 20.87
C LYS A 381 -13.15 -8.34 20.71
N PRO A 382 -11.96 -8.96 20.80
CA PRO A 382 -11.87 -10.41 20.76
C PRO A 382 -12.29 -11.02 22.11
N GLU A 383 -13.07 -12.08 22.06
CA GLU A 383 -13.52 -12.82 23.25
C GLU A 383 -13.32 -14.33 23.04
N ILE A 384 -12.89 -15.03 24.08
CA ILE A 384 -12.82 -16.48 24.07
C ILE A 384 -14.16 -17.01 24.59
N LYS A 385 -14.94 -17.66 23.74
CA LYS A 385 -16.25 -18.18 24.10
C LYS A 385 -16.21 -19.56 24.75
N GLN A 386 -15.24 -20.41 24.34
CA GLN A 386 -15.12 -21.79 24.83
C GLN A 386 -13.67 -22.24 24.80
N VAL A 387 -13.25 -23.01 25.80
CA VAL A 387 -11.92 -23.63 25.91
C VAL A 387 -12.06 -25.15 26.03
#